data_451fd7133e8cd1b7ba85987e78cbfbf7
#
_entry.id   451fd7133e8cd1b7ba85987e78cbfbf7
#
_cell.length_a   1.000
_cell.length_b   1.000
_cell.length_c   1.000
_cell.angle_alpha   90.00
_cell.angle_beta   90.00
_cell.angle_gamma   90.00
#
_symmetry.space_group_name_H-M   'P 1'
#
loop_
_entity.id
_entity.type
_entity.pdbx_description
1 polymer ?
#
loop_
_entity_poly.entity_id
_entity_poly.type
_entity_poly.pdbx_seq_one_letter_code
_entity_poly.pdbx_strand_id
1 'polypeptide(L)'
;MKNRWIVAACAAVCWTASAQTTAPYAPAPENLQARTAFQDAKFGIFLHWGLYSMLGTGEWTMTNRNINYQEYAKLANAFYPHDFDAAEWVSAIKSSGAGYVCFTTRHHDGFSMWDTAQTDYDIVDATPYKQDI
;
A
#
# COMPACT_ATOMS: atom_id res chain seq x y z
N MET A 1 61.06 14.16 -43.81
CA MET A 1 59.79 14.20 -43.07
C MET A 1 59.45 12.78 -42.57
N LYS A 2 59.58 12.53 -41.24
CA LYS A 2 59.40 11.18 -40.67
C LYS A 2 58.00 11.11 -40.06
N ASN A 3 57.10 10.34 -40.66
CA ASN A 3 55.72 10.08 -40.15
C ASN A 3 55.81 9.10 -38.96
N ARG A 4 55.51 9.59 -37.76
CA ARG A 4 55.34 8.74 -36.58
C ARG A 4 53.86 8.34 -36.46
N TRP A 5 53.60 7.08 -36.69
CA TRP A 5 52.27 6.47 -36.38
C TRP A 5 52.18 6.21 -34.89
N ILE A 6 51.20 6.84 -34.24
CA ILE A 6 50.84 6.56 -32.84
C ILE A 6 49.79 5.45 -32.87
N VAL A 7 50.18 4.28 -32.41
CA VAL A 7 49.24 3.15 -32.21
C VAL A 7 48.62 3.35 -30.81
N ALA A 8 47.34 3.72 -30.76
CA ALA A 8 46.58 3.75 -29.51
C ALA A 8 46.11 2.31 -29.20
N ALA A 9 46.65 1.72 -28.15
CA ALA A 9 46.17 0.45 -27.63
C ALA A 9 44.93 0.69 -26.75
N CYS A 10 43.75 0.34 -27.25
CA CYS A 10 42.52 0.27 -26.43
C CYS A 10 42.58 -0.99 -25.56
N ALA A 11 42.86 -0.80 -24.28
CA ALA A 11 42.67 -1.87 -23.29
C ALA A 11 41.17 -2.05 -23.00
N ALA A 12 40.59 -3.13 -23.52
CA ALA A 12 39.24 -3.55 -23.17
C ALA A 12 39.22 -4.12 -21.75
N VAL A 13 38.70 -3.35 -20.79
CA VAL A 13 38.45 -3.85 -19.45
C VAL A 13 37.16 -4.67 -19.48
N CYS A 14 37.29 -5.98 -19.54
CA CYS A 14 36.16 -6.90 -19.34
C CYS A 14 35.71 -6.83 -17.87
N TRP A 15 34.62 -6.13 -17.59
CA TRP A 15 33.94 -6.26 -16.33
C TRP A 15 33.20 -7.59 -16.31
N THR A 16 33.75 -8.55 -15.57
CA THR A 16 33.02 -9.78 -15.22
C THR A 16 32.00 -9.41 -14.15
N ALA A 17 30.73 -9.25 -14.54
CA ALA A 17 29.63 -9.17 -13.62
C ALA A 17 29.50 -10.53 -12.92
N SER A 18 30.00 -10.65 -11.70
CA SER A 18 29.72 -11.81 -10.85
C SER A 18 28.25 -11.76 -10.50
N ALA A 19 27.43 -12.62 -11.10
CA ALA A 19 26.07 -12.86 -10.65
C ALA A 19 26.15 -13.36 -9.21
N GLN A 20 25.77 -12.52 -8.25
CA GLN A 20 25.59 -12.95 -6.89
C GLN A 20 24.42 -13.94 -6.87
N THR A 21 24.71 -15.22 -6.76
CA THR A 21 23.70 -16.22 -6.45
C THR A 21 23.26 -15.96 -4.99
N THR A 22 22.16 -15.23 -4.84
CA THR A 22 21.53 -15.12 -3.53
C THR A 22 21.13 -16.52 -3.08
N ALA A 23 21.49 -16.90 -1.86
CA ALA A 23 21.02 -18.15 -1.28
C ALA A 23 19.47 -18.21 -1.40
N PRO A 24 18.91 -19.39 -1.70
CA PRO A 24 17.45 -19.51 -1.79
C PRO A 24 16.83 -19.02 -0.47
N TYR A 25 15.78 -18.22 -0.58
CA TYR A 25 15.07 -17.68 0.58
C TYR A 25 14.59 -18.82 1.47
N ALA A 26 15.03 -18.81 2.72
CA ALA A 26 14.55 -19.69 3.77
C ALA A 26 13.82 -18.85 4.83
N PRO A 27 12.50 -19.00 4.99
CA PRO A 27 11.77 -18.24 5.99
C PRO A 27 12.20 -18.62 7.41
N ALA A 28 12.26 -17.62 8.30
CA ALA A 28 12.49 -17.89 9.73
C ALA A 28 11.35 -18.74 10.33
N PRO A 29 11.61 -19.51 11.40
CA PRO A 29 10.60 -20.36 12.04
C PRO A 29 9.34 -19.59 12.44
N GLU A 30 9.47 -18.37 12.94
CA GLU A 30 8.38 -17.48 13.33
C GLU A 30 7.52 -17.09 12.12
N ASN A 31 8.15 -16.85 10.97
CA ASN A 31 7.44 -16.56 9.73
C ASN A 31 6.64 -17.78 9.24
N LEU A 32 7.22 -18.98 9.33
CA LEU A 32 6.51 -20.22 8.99
C LEU A 32 5.29 -20.42 9.89
N GLN A 33 5.44 -20.20 11.19
CA GLN A 33 4.35 -20.29 12.16
C GLN A 33 3.23 -19.29 11.84
N ALA A 34 3.57 -18.02 11.56
CA ALA A 34 2.61 -17.00 11.21
C ALA A 34 1.84 -17.34 9.90
N ARG A 35 2.55 -17.87 8.91
CA ARG A 35 1.92 -18.32 7.64
C ARG A 35 0.97 -19.50 7.84
N THR A 36 1.34 -20.45 8.68
CA THR A 36 0.48 -21.58 9.02
C THR A 36 -0.76 -21.10 9.78
N ALA A 37 -0.60 -20.23 10.77
CA ALA A 37 -1.72 -19.64 11.50
C ALA A 37 -2.69 -18.87 10.57
N PHE A 38 -2.16 -18.12 9.60
CA PHE A 38 -2.97 -17.44 8.60
C PHE A 38 -3.74 -18.44 7.71
N GLN A 39 -3.07 -19.52 7.25
CA GLN A 39 -3.71 -20.56 6.46
C GLN A 39 -4.83 -21.27 7.23
N ASP A 40 -4.63 -21.48 8.54
CA ASP A 40 -5.59 -22.17 9.39
C ASP A 40 -6.77 -21.30 9.82
N ALA A 41 -6.60 -19.98 9.77
CA ALA A 41 -7.67 -19.02 10.07
C ALA A 41 -8.88 -19.13 9.12
N LYS A 42 -8.69 -19.59 7.87
CA LYS A 42 -9.70 -19.89 6.83
C LYS A 42 -10.63 -18.74 6.47
N PHE A 43 -11.27 -18.10 7.46
CA PHE A 43 -12.26 -17.07 7.29
C PHE A 43 -11.75 -15.73 7.82
N GLY A 44 -11.82 -14.71 6.99
CA GLY A 44 -11.45 -13.32 7.33
C GLY A 44 -12.42 -12.31 6.74
N ILE A 45 -12.38 -11.09 7.26
CA ILE A 45 -13.15 -9.96 6.73
C ILE A 45 -12.21 -9.09 5.91
N PHE A 46 -12.63 -8.73 4.71
CA PHE A 46 -11.94 -7.76 3.87
C PHE A 46 -12.73 -6.44 3.87
N LEU A 47 -12.08 -5.34 4.25
CA LEU A 47 -12.70 -4.02 4.35
C LEU A 47 -12.11 -3.07 3.31
N HIS A 48 -12.98 -2.54 2.46
CA HIS A 48 -12.71 -1.36 1.64
C HIS A 48 -13.36 -0.15 2.29
N TRP A 49 -12.56 0.79 2.78
CA TRP A 49 -13.05 2.01 3.39
C TRP A 49 -12.10 3.18 3.08
N GLY A 50 -12.66 4.28 2.62
CA GLY A 50 -11.94 5.48 2.20
C GLY A 50 -12.89 6.54 1.66
N LEU A 51 -12.38 7.55 0.97
CA LEU A 51 -13.18 8.64 0.39
C LEU A 51 -14.30 8.13 -0.52
N TYR A 52 -14.04 7.04 -1.26
CA TYR A 52 -15.03 6.40 -2.14
C TYR A 52 -16.29 5.92 -1.42
N SER A 53 -16.18 5.64 -0.12
CA SER A 53 -17.32 5.18 0.68
C SER A 53 -18.43 6.22 0.76
N MET A 54 -18.10 7.51 0.70
CA MET A 54 -19.10 8.59 0.67
C MET A 54 -19.94 8.60 -0.61
N LEU A 55 -19.41 8.04 -1.71
CA LEU A 55 -20.11 7.99 -2.99
C LEU A 55 -21.00 6.76 -3.15
N GLY A 56 -20.86 5.75 -2.29
CA GLY A 56 -21.71 4.56 -2.26
C GLY A 56 -21.67 3.70 -3.54
N THR A 57 -20.63 3.82 -4.38
CA THR A 57 -20.54 3.17 -5.68
C THR A 57 -19.29 2.31 -5.87
N GLY A 58 -18.64 1.96 -4.76
CA GLY A 58 -17.47 1.09 -4.73
C GLY A 58 -16.15 1.83 -4.79
N GLU A 59 -15.10 1.12 -4.49
CA GLU A 59 -13.72 1.65 -4.33
C GLU A 59 -13.08 2.09 -5.65
N TRP A 60 -13.59 1.62 -6.78
CA TRP A 60 -13.14 2.00 -8.12
C TRP A 60 -13.88 3.20 -8.71
N THR A 61 -14.71 3.88 -7.94
CA THR A 61 -15.62 4.92 -8.43
C THR A 61 -14.91 6.05 -9.17
N MET A 62 -13.74 6.49 -8.69
CA MET A 62 -12.94 7.53 -9.35
C MET A 62 -12.59 7.12 -10.80
N THR A 63 -12.09 5.90 -10.98
CA THR A 63 -11.70 5.36 -12.28
C THR A 63 -12.90 5.05 -13.16
N ASN A 64 -13.91 4.36 -12.63
CA ASN A 64 -15.08 3.92 -13.39
C ASN A 64 -15.93 5.08 -13.91
N ARG A 65 -15.95 6.20 -13.20
CA ARG A 65 -16.66 7.42 -13.59
C ARG A 65 -15.77 8.46 -14.26
N ASN A 66 -14.48 8.12 -14.48
CA ASN A 66 -13.50 9.03 -15.06
C ASN A 66 -13.46 10.41 -14.35
N ILE A 67 -13.50 10.38 -13.00
CA ILE A 67 -13.43 11.61 -12.20
C ILE A 67 -11.97 12.04 -12.15
N ASN A 68 -11.71 13.32 -12.47
CA ASN A 68 -10.39 13.90 -12.34
C ASN A 68 -9.92 13.78 -10.88
N TYR A 69 -8.67 13.35 -10.65
CA TYR A 69 -8.17 13.10 -9.30
C TYR A 69 -8.19 14.35 -8.41
N GLN A 70 -7.98 15.55 -8.98
CA GLN A 70 -8.00 16.81 -8.22
C GLN A 70 -9.42 17.15 -7.75
N GLU A 71 -10.44 16.82 -8.55
CA GLU A 71 -11.84 16.96 -8.16
C GLU A 71 -12.23 15.90 -7.12
N TYR A 72 -11.77 14.66 -7.33
CA TYR A 72 -12.02 13.58 -6.40
C TYR A 72 -11.38 13.85 -5.03
N ALA A 73 -10.16 14.39 -4.99
CA ALA A 73 -9.45 14.70 -3.75
C ALA A 73 -10.21 15.70 -2.86
N LYS A 74 -11.09 16.55 -3.43
CA LYS A 74 -11.93 17.47 -2.66
C LYS A 74 -12.88 16.76 -1.71
N LEU A 75 -13.16 15.47 -1.93
CA LEU A 75 -13.97 14.65 -1.01
C LEU A 75 -13.36 14.59 0.39
N ALA A 76 -12.04 14.70 0.51
CA ALA A 76 -11.37 14.73 1.80
C ALA A 76 -11.91 15.85 2.72
N ASN A 77 -12.29 17.00 2.16
CA ASN A 77 -12.85 18.12 2.92
C ASN A 77 -14.18 17.80 3.62
N ALA A 78 -14.86 16.74 3.19
CA ALA A 78 -16.15 16.31 3.75
C ALA A 78 -16.05 14.93 4.45
N PHE A 79 -14.88 14.31 4.45
CA PHE A 79 -14.70 13.00 5.07
C PHE A 79 -14.56 13.16 6.59
N TYR A 80 -15.64 12.83 7.29
CA TYR A 80 -15.74 12.98 8.74
C TYR A 80 -16.49 11.79 9.38
N PRO A 81 -15.81 10.64 9.58
CA PRO A 81 -16.42 9.42 10.12
C PRO A 81 -16.60 9.51 11.65
N HIS A 82 -17.46 10.39 12.12
CA HIS A 82 -17.66 10.70 13.54
C HIS A 82 -18.22 9.54 14.37
N ASP A 83 -18.91 8.59 13.73
CA ASP A 83 -19.48 7.41 14.39
C ASP A 83 -18.53 6.19 14.34
N PHE A 84 -17.29 6.37 13.85
CA PHE A 84 -16.34 5.27 13.82
C PHE A 84 -15.87 4.91 15.23
N ASP A 85 -16.05 3.64 15.59
CA ASP A 85 -15.52 3.03 16.81
C ASP A 85 -14.79 1.73 16.45
N ALA A 86 -13.48 1.74 16.56
CA ALA A 86 -12.64 0.59 16.24
C ALA A 86 -12.94 -0.62 17.14
N ALA A 87 -13.28 -0.40 18.40
CA ALA A 87 -13.60 -1.48 19.34
C ALA A 87 -14.92 -2.17 18.97
N GLU A 88 -15.92 -1.39 18.58
CA GLU A 88 -17.21 -1.91 18.10
C GLU A 88 -17.00 -2.73 16.82
N TRP A 89 -16.26 -2.21 15.84
CA TRP A 89 -15.97 -2.92 14.59
C TRP A 89 -15.25 -4.24 14.85
N VAL A 90 -14.19 -4.21 15.68
CA VAL A 90 -13.43 -5.42 16.03
C VAL A 90 -14.30 -6.42 16.78
N SER A 91 -15.19 -5.97 17.68
CA SER A 91 -16.14 -6.83 18.38
C SER A 91 -17.10 -7.52 17.41
N ALA A 92 -17.67 -6.79 16.45
CA ALA A 92 -18.54 -7.34 15.42
C ALA A 92 -17.80 -8.37 14.53
N ILE A 93 -16.57 -8.05 14.10
CA ILE A 93 -15.73 -8.94 13.32
C ILE A 93 -15.44 -10.24 14.10
N LYS A 94 -15.04 -10.15 15.36
CA LYS A 94 -14.82 -11.33 16.21
C LYS A 94 -16.07 -12.17 16.37
N SER A 95 -17.22 -11.55 16.57
CA SER A 95 -18.49 -12.25 16.74
C SER A 95 -18.93 -13.02 15.48
N SER A 96 -18.45 -12.61 14.29
CA SER A 96 -18.68 -13.32 13.04
C SER A 96 -17.89 -14.64 12.91
N GLY A 97 -16.91 -14.87 13.80
CA GLY A 97 -16.00 -16.02 13.74
C GLY A 97 -14.80 -15.79 12.81
N ALA A 98 -14.57 -14.57 12.32
CA ALA A 98 -13.41 -14.26 11.50
C ALA A 98 -12.11 -14.33 12.31
N GLY A 99 -11.10 -14.98 11.74
CA GLY A 99 -9.76 -15.12 12.35
C GLY A 99 -8.80 -13.98 12.02
N TYR A 100 -9.14 -13.14 11.05
CA TYR A 100 -8.33 -11.97 10.67
C TYR A 100 -9.18 -10.92 9.95
N VAL A 101 -8.63 -9.71 9.84
CA VAL A 101 -9.16 -8.64 9.01
C VAL A 101 -8.09 -8.15 8.04
N CYS A 102 -8.48 -7.89 6.80
CA CYS A 102 -7.65 -7.20 5.81
C CYS A 102 -8.29 -5.85 5.51
N PHE A 103 -7.62 -4.78 5.86
CA PHE A 103 -8.10 -3.43 5.65
C PHE A 103 -7.30 -2.74 4.54
N THR A 104 -7.99 -2.16 3.55
CA THR A 104 -7.33 -1.34 2.53
C THR A 104 -7.01 0.04 3.08
N THR A 105 -5.90 0.16 3.77
CA THR A 105 -5.47 1.43 4.36
C THR A 105 -5.20 2.52 3.33
N ARG A 106 -4.91 2.13 2.09
CA ARG A 106 -4.75 3.00 0.92
C ARG A 106 -5.19 2.26 -0.33
N HIS A 107 -5.98 2.90 -1.18
CA HIS A 107 -6.45 2.31 -2.44
C HIS A 107 -5.87 3.07 -3.65
N HIS A 108 -6.35 2.78 -4.89
CA HIS A 108 -5.85 3.38 -6.13
C HIS A 108 -6.06 4.91 -6.22
N ASP A 109 -6.97 5.48 -5.44
CA ASP A 109 -7.20 6.92 -5.33
C ASP A 109 -6.07 7.67 -4.60
N GLY A 110 -5.16 6.93 -3.95
CA GLY A 110 -3.99 7.47 -3.28
C GLY A 110 -4.25 8.09 -1.91
N PHE A 111 -5.49 8.07 -1.42
CA PHE A 111 -5.81 8.56 -0.09
C PHE A 111 -5.40 7.56 1.00
N SER A 112 -4.68 8.02 2.02
CA SER A 112 -4.24 7.20 3.14
C SER A 112 -5.19 7.34 4.33
N MET A 113 -5.63 6.20 4.88
CA MET A 113 -6.52 6.14 6.04
C MET A 113 -5.77 6.20 7.38
N TRP A 114 -4.47 6.54 7.37
CA TRP A 114 -3.62 6.69 8.56
C TRP A 114 -2.74 7.93 8.44
N ASP A 115 -2.23 8.41 9.57
CA ASP A 115 -1.25 9.48 9.63
C ASP A 115 0.07 9.03 8.97
N THR A 116 0.49 9.66 7.89
CA THR A 116 1.68 9.25 7.14
C THR A 116 2.61 10.41 6.83
N ALA A 117 3.89 10.24 7.13
CA ALA A 117 4.93 11.22 6.78
C ALA A 117 5.26 11.26 5.27
N GLN A 118 4.57 10.50 4.40
CA GLN A 118 4.89 10.39 2.98
C GLN A 118 4.06 11.33 2.10
N THR A 119 2.93 11.83 2.60
CA THR A 119 2.02 12.69 1.85
C THR A 119 1.03 13.35 2.80
N ASP A 120 0.61 14.58 2.51
CA ASP A 120 -0.47 15.28 3.22
C ASP A 120 -1.88 14.85 2.73
N TYR A 121 -1.94 13.90 1.77
CA TYR A 121 -3.20 13.36 1.27
C TYR A 121 -3.61 12.14 2.09
N ASP A 122 -3.92 12.40 3.35
CA ASP A 122 -4.33 11.41 4.33
C ASP A 122 -5.45 11.90 5.25
N ILE A 123 -5.92 11.02 6.13
CA ILE A 123 -7.08 11.27 6.99
C ILE A 123 -6.82 12.35 8.03
N VAL A 124 -5.56 12.51 8.49
CA VAL A 124 -5.19 13.50 9.50
C VAL A 124 -5.01 14.87 8.87
N ASP A 125 -4.24 14.96 7.78
CA ASP A 125 -3.87 16.23 7.19
C ASP A 125 -4.94 16.80 6.26
N ALA A 126 -5.55 15.96 5.43
CA ALA A 126 -6.49 16.40 4.38
C ALA A 126 -7.95 16.48 4.83
N THR A 127 -8.33 15.92 5.99
CA THR A 127 -9.75 15.87 6.40
C THR A 127 -10.04 16.71 7.64
N PRO A 128 -11.31 17.07 7.90
CA PRO A 128 -11.72 17.69 9.16
C PRO A 128 -11.71 16.71 10.34
N TYR A 129 -11.59 15.41 10.12
CA TYR A 129 -11.61 14.39 11.18
C TYR A 129 -10.37 14.45 12.07
N LYS A 130 -9.18 14.69 11.49
CA LYS A 130 -7.92 14.93 12.20
C LYS A 130 -7.47 13.82 13.15
N GLN A 131 -7.87 12.58 12.91
CA GLN A 131 -7.51 11.43 13.72
C GLN A 131 -7.08 10.26 12.82
N ASP A 132 -6.13 9.47 13.29
CA ASP A 132 -5.76 8.19 12.69
C ASP A 132 -6.85 7.13 12.94
N ILE A 133 -6.88 6.08 12.11
CA ILE A 133 -7.90 5.00 12.18
C ILE A 133 -7.36 3.80 12.95
#